data_de68e8f4476673a876574c789e4122b6
#
_entry.id   de68e8f4476673a876574c789e4122b6
#
_cell.length_a   1.000
_cell.length_b   1.000
_cell.length_c   1.000
_cell.angle_alpha   90.00
_cell.angle_beta   90.00
_cell.angle_gamma   90.00
#
_symmetry.space_group_name_H-M   'P 1'
#
loop_
_entity.id
_entity.type
_entity.pdbx_description
1 polymer ?
#
loop_
_entity_poly.entity_id
_entity_poly.type
_entity_poly.pdbx_seq_one_letter_code
_entity_poly.pdbx_strand_id
1 'polypeptide(L)'
;MKKKFFAYMITGILLFTFLAQGKGTKTYWFQIASQGEGESGFLTNSNLNQKKVYLTFDDGPSDHTAQILDILKKHKVKATFFVVGKETEHAKKMYQRIVLEGHTLAMHSYSHNYDQIYANVGAFSKDLMKLQKYL
;
A
#
# COMPACT_ATOMS: atom_id res chain seq x y z
N MET A 1 24.95 -1.24 23.53
CA MET A 1 24.50 0.07 23.00
C MET A 1 22.97 0.11 23.03
N LYS A 2 22.38 0.95 23.87
CA LYS A 2 20.91 1.05 24.04
C LYS A 2 20.33 1.87 22.88
N LYS A 3 19.43 1.28 22.08
CA LYS A 3 18.71 1.97 21.02
C LYS A 3 17.64 2.85 21.66
N LYS A 4 17.67 4.15 21.38
CA LYS A 4 16.66 5.10 21.85
C LYS A 4 15.55 5.16 20.80
N PHE A 5 14.32 4.89 21.23
CA PHE A 5 13.11 5.09 20.44
C PHE A 5 12.52 6.46 20.78
N PHE A 6 12.26 7.27 19.79
CA PHE A 6 11.46 8.48 19.95
C PHE A 6 10.14 8.30 19.21
N ALA A 7 9.05 8.36 19.96
CA ALA A 7 7.69 8.37 19.40
C ALA A 7 7.14 9.80 19.52
N TYR A 8 6.72 10.37 18.42
CA TYR A 8 5.96 11.62 18.40
C TYR A 8 4.52 11.31 18.01
N MET A 9 3.59 11.60 18.94
CA MET A 9 2.16 11.60 18.68
C MET A 9 1.74 13.01 18.28
N ILE A 10 1.43 13.22 17.02
CA ILE A 10 0.72 14.40 16.57
C ILE A 10 -0.53 13.89 15.82
N THR A 11 -1.70 14.14 16.42
CA THR A 11 -3.04 13.99 15.82
C THR A 11 -3.23 12.74 14.93
N GLY A 12 -3.30 11.57 15.54
CA GLY A 12 -3.79 10.35 14.86
C GLY A 12 -2.83 9.66 13.89
N ILE A 13 -1.57 10.09 13.80
CA ILE A 13 -0.55 9.46 12.95
C ILE A 13 0.60 8.99 13.84
N LEU A 14 0.79 7.68 13.96
CA LEU A 14 1.94 7.11 14.63
C LEU A 14 3.13 7.10 13.67
N LEU A 15 4.05 8.02 13.85
CA LEU A 15 5.31 8.10 13.10
C LEU A 15 6.37 7.26 13.82
N PHE A 16 6.71 6.09 13.28
CA PHE A 16 7.89 5.35 13.69
C PHE A 16 9.08 5.75 12.83
N THR A 17 9.99 6.52 13.40
CA THR A 17 11.31 6.75 12.78
C THR A 17 12.29 5.75 13.33
N PHE A 18 12.82 4.89 12.48
CA PHE A 18 13.91 3.98 12.79
C PHE A 18 15.23 4.66 12.38
N LEU A 19 15.97 5.17 13.35
CA LEU A 19 17.33 5.67 13.13
C LEU A 19 18.31 4.51 13.19
N ALA A 20 18.63 3.93 12.02
CA ALA A 20 19.81 3.09 11.86
C ALA A 20 20.96 3.97 11.37
N GLN A 21 22.02 4.13 12.18
CA GLN A 21 23.26 4.75 11.74
C GLN A 21 23.96 3.77 10.78
N GLY A 22 23.88 4.09 9.48
CA GLY A 22 24.56 3.39 8.41
C GLY A 22 24.10 3.95 7.07
N LYS A 23 25.02 4.30 6.20
CA LYS A 23 24.85 5.03 4.94
C LYS A 23 23.63 4.57 4.14
N GLY A 24 22.67 5.47 3.96
CA GLY A 24 21.48 5.26 3.11
C GLY A 24 20.20 5.03 3.90
N THR A 25 19.60 6.11 4.43
CA THR A 25 18.27 6.07 5.03
C THR A 25 17.21 5.90 3.94
N LYS A 26 16.71 4.67 3.77
CA LYS A 26 15.46 4.43 3.05
C LYS A 26 14.33 4.64 4.06
N THR A 27 13.58 5.71 3.91
CA THR A 27 12.38 5.97 4.72
C THR A 27 11.21 5.24 4.06
N TYR A 28 10.77 4.16 4.68
CA TYR A 28 9.56 3.47 4.25
C TYR A 28 8.36 4.07 4.99
N TRP A 29 7.42 4.64 4.24
CA TRP A 29 6.15 5.08 4.78
C TRP A 29 5.19 3.90 4.77
N PHE A 30 4.93 3.33 5.92
CA PHE A 30 3.85 2.37 6.10
C PHE A 30 2.64 3.12 6.68
N GLN A 31 1.65 3.37 5.86
CA GLN A 31 0.39 3.93 6.30
C GLN A 31 -0.52 2.77 6.72
N ILE A 32 -0.52 2.46 8.01
CA ILE A 32 -1.58 1.63 8.60
C ILE A 32 -2.82 2.53 8.64
N ALA A 33 -3.83 2.20 7.84
CA ALA A 33 -5.16 2.72 8.10
C ALA A 33 -5.59 2.18 9.47
N SER A 34 -5.45 3.00 10.52
CA SER A 34 -6.04 2.69 11.80
C SER A 34 -7.56 2.61 11.58
N GLN A 35 -8.12 1.43 11.67
CA GLN A 35 -9.54 1.29 11.93
C GLN A 35 -9.77 1.95 13.28
N GLY A 36 -10.41 3.11 13.26
CA GLY A 36 -10.91 3.75 14.46
C GLY A 36 -11.80 2.76 15.18
N GLU A 37 -11.44 2.46 16.41
CA GLU A 37 -12.32 1.79 17.34
C GLU A 37 -13.66 2.52 17.36
N GLY A 38 -14.73 1.74 17.25
CA GLY A 38 -16.08 2.23 17.12
C GLY A 38 -16.50 3.16 18.26
N GLU A 39 -16.56 4.42 17.96
CA GLU A 39 -17.64 5.20 18.54
C GLU A 39 -18.89 4.89 17.72
N SER A 40 -19.86 4.26 18.34
CA SER A 40 -21.24 4.19 17.89
C SER A 40 -21.82 5.60 17.87
N GLY A 41 -21.23 6.44 17.04
CA GLY A 41 -21.76 7.71 16.65
C GLY A 41 -22.94 7.44 15.73
N PHE A 42 -24.13 7.60 16.27
CA PHE A 42 -25.37 7.76 15.54
C PHE A 42 -25.08 8.67 14.33
N LEU A 43 -24.96 8.08 13.14
CA LEU A 43 -24.72 8.80 11.90
C LEU A 43 -25.92 9.71 11.66
N THR A 44 -25.76 10.97 12.05
CA THR A 44 -26.69 12.01 11.67
C THR A 44 -26.75 12.08 10.16
N ASN A 45 -27.91 11.95 9.64
CA ASN A 45 -28.39 11.63 8.31
C ASN A 45 -28.16 12.75 7.26
N SER A 46 -27.00 13.41 7.23
CA SER A 46 -26.77 14.56 6.37
C SER A 46 -26.04 14.27 5.04
N ASN A 47 -25.65 13.01 4.74
CA ASN A 47 -24.90 12.68 3.51
C ASN A 47 -25.35 11.39 2.81
N LEU A 48 -26.60 10.95 2.95
CA LEU A 48 -27.11 9.72 2.32
C LEU A 48 -27.20 9.76 0.78
N ASN A 49 -26.86 10.88 0.13
CA ASN A 49 -26.97 11.02 -1.32
C ASN A 49 -25.64 11.02 -2.08
N GLN A 50 -24.50 10.89 -1.43
CA GLN A 50 -23.22 10.76 -2.15
C GLN A 50 -22.89 9.30 -2.38
N LYS A 51 -23.11 8.83 -3.62
CA LYS A 51 -22.60 7.51 -4.06
C LYS A 51 -21.08 7.57 -4.11
N LYS A 52 -20.40 6.72 -3.33
CA LYS A 52 -18.93 6.55 -3.36
C LYS A 52 -18.57 5.34 -4.21
N VAL A 53 -17.57 5.50 -5.06
CA VAL A 53 -17.00 4.42 -5.87
C VAL A 53 -15.51 4.32 -5.52
N TYR A 54 -15.03 3.12 -5.31
CA TYR A 54 -13.62 2.82 -5.08
C TYR A 54 -13.07 2.13 -6.32
N LEU A 55 -12.01 2.69 -6.91
CA LEU A 55 -11.33 2.10 -8.06
C LEU A 55 -10.21 1.20 -7.57
N THR A 56 -10.16 -0.02 -8.08
CA THR A 56 -9.05 -0.96 -7.82
C THR A 56 -8.48 -1.48 -9.14
N PHE A 57 -7.18 -1.76 -9.14
CA PHE A 57 -6.45 -2.34 -10.25
C PHE A 57 -5.60 -3.48 -9.71
N ASP A 58 -5.81 -4.67 -10.23
CA ASP A 58 -5.15 -5.89 -9.77
C ASP A 58 -4.07 -6.35 -10.77
N ASP A 59 -3.17 -7.25 -10.34
CA ASP A 59 -2.13 -7.92 -11.15
C ASP A 59 -1.04 -7.02 -11.76
N GLY A 60 -1.07 -5.73 -11.44
CA GLY A 60 -0.04 -4.79 -11.86
C GLY A 60 1.31 -4.99 -11.14
N PRO A 61 2.34 -4.25 -11.57
CA PRO A 61 2.41 -3.34 -12.71
C PRO A 61 2.44 -4.02 -14.07
N SER A 62 1.87 -3.35 -15.07
CA SER A 62 1.91 -3.75 -16.48
C SER A 62 2.33 -2.56 -17.35
N ASP A 63 2.44 -2.77 -18.65
CA ASP A 63 2.75 -1.71 -19.61
C ASP A 63 1.70 -0.60 -19.61
N HIS A 64 0.46 -0.91 -19.20
CA HIS A 64 -0.64 0.05 -19.10
C HIS A 64 -0.64 0.85 -17.80
N THR A 65 0.13 0.45 -16.78
CA THR A 65 0.10 1.10 -15.46
C THR A 65 0.44 2.59 -15.53
N ALA A 66 1.43 2.96 -16.37
CA ALA A 66 1.80 4.35 -16.56
C ALA A 66 0.64 5.19 -17.13
N GLN A 67 -0.05 4.67 -18.13
CA GLN A 67 -1.20 5.36 -18.75
C GLN A 67 -2.37 5.51 -17.77
N ILE A 68 -2.63 4.48 -16.96
CA ILE A 68 -3.67 4.52 -15.93
C ILE A 68 -3.35 5.61 -14.91
N LEU A 69 -2.12 5.68 -14.41
CA LEU A 69 -1.67 6.72 -13.48
C LEU A 69 -1.83 8.12 -14.07
N ASP A 70 -1.47 8.31 -15.34
CA ASP A 70 -1.63 9.59 -16.04
C ASP A 70 -3.10 10.02 -16.15
N ILE A 71 -4.00 9.07 -16.44
CA ILE A 71 -5.44 9.31 -16.47
C ILE A 71 -5.98 9.68 -15.09
N LEU A 72 -5.62 8.90 -14.06
CA LEU A 72 -6.04 9.17 -12.68
C LEU A 72 -5.58 10.55 -12.21
N LYS A 73 -4.34 10.92 -12.55
CA LYS A 73 -3.78 12.24 -12.26
C LYS A 73 -4.55 13.35 -12.95
N LYS A 74 -4.84 13.19 -14.26
CA LYS A 74 -5.63 14.15 -15.05
C LYS A 74 -7.00 14.40 -14.43
N HIS A 75 -7.66 13.35 -13.94
CA HIS A 75 -8.99 13.45 -13.34
C HIS A 75 -8.97 13.68 -11.83
N LYS A 76 -7.80 13.81 -11.20
CA LYS A 76 -7.62 13.99 -9.76
C LYS A 76 -8.29 12.89 -8.93
N VAL A 77 -8.32 11.68 -9.44
CA VAL A 77 -8.94 10.51 -8.80
C VAL A 77 -7.84 9.63 -8.18
N LYS A 78 -8.14 9.05 -7.01
CA LYS A 78 -7.27 8.09 -6.34
C LYS A 78 -7.80 6.68 -6.53
N ALA A 79 -6.89 5.70 -6.49
CA ALA A 79 -7.20 4.30 -6.67
C ALA A 79 -6.33 3.43 -5.74
N THR A 80 -6.71 2.17 -5.60
CA THR A 80 -5.90 1.13 -4.96
C THR A 80 -5.35 0.20 -6.03
N PHE A 81 -4.05 -0.07 -5.97
CA PHE A 81 -3.36 -1.00 -6.86
C PHE A 81 -2.92 -2.23 -6.06
N PHE A 82 -3.56 -3.37 -6.29
CA PHE A 82 -3.17 -4.65 -5.74
C PHE A 82 -2.12 -5.27 -6.66
N VAL A 83 -0.85 -5.18 -6.25
CA VAL A 83 0.28 -5.50 -7.13
C VAL A 83 0.86 -6.89 -6.89
N VAL A 84 1.45 -7.45 -7.95
CA VAL A 84 2.23 -8.70 -7.90
C VAL A 84 3.73 -8.39 -7.89
N GLY A 85 4.54 -9.36 -7.47
CA GLY A 85 5.99 -9.19 -7.40
C GLY A 85 6.63 -9.21 -8.80
N LYS A 86 7.12 -8.05 -9.28
CA LYS A 86 7.86 -7.92 -10.55
C LYS A 86 9.17 -7.18 -10.30
N GLU A 87 10.29 -7.86 -10.58
CA GLU A 87 11.64 -7.34 -10.25
C GLU A 87 12.26 -6.47 -11.35
N THR A 88 11.48 -6.09 -12.38
CA THR A 88 11.95 -5.23 -13.46
C THR A 88 12.09 -3.77 -13.01
N GLU A 89 13.02 -3.04 -13.60
CA GLU A 89 13.18 -1.60 -13.32
C GLU A 89 11.91 -0.80 -13.67
N HIS A 90 11.17 -1.23 -14.71
CA HIS A 90 9.87 -0.64 -15.03
C HIS A 90 8.87 -0.82 -13.88
N ALA A 91 8.74 -2.02 -13.34
CA ALA A 91 7.82 -2.30 -12.24
C ALA A 91 8.19 -1.50 -10.98
N LYS A 92 9.47 -1.41 -10.63
CA LYS A 92 9.96 -0.61 -9.51
C LYS A 92 9.57 0.86 -9.64
N LYS A 93 9.73 1.43 -10.85
CA LYS A 93 9.29 2.81 -11.12
C LYS A 93 7.78 2.97 -10.96
N MET A 94 7.00 1.98 -11.37
CA MET A 94 5.53 2.03 -11.23
C MET A 94 5.09 1.93 -9.77
N TYR A 95 5.69 1.05 -8.95
CA TYR A 95 5.42 1.01 -7.50
C TYR A 95 5.68 2.38 -6.85
N GLN A 96 6.82 2.99 -7.19
CA GLN A 96 7.16 4.32 -6.68
C GLN A 96 6.15 5.38 -7.14
N ARG A 97 5.76 5.38 -8.43
CA ARG A 97 4.76 6.32 -8.95
C ARG A 97 3.42 6.18 -8.25
N ILE A 98 2.94 4.95 -8.04
CA ILE A 98 1.68 4.66 -7.34
C ILE A 98 1.66 5.37 -5.98
N VAL A 99 2.73 5.21 -5.20
CA VAL A 99 2.85 5.82 -3.86
C VAL A 99 3.01 7.33 -3.94
N LEU A 100 3.93 7.83 -4.78
CA LEU A 100 4.24 9.26 -4.88
C LEU A 100 3.06 10.08 -5.43
N GLU A 101 2.24 9.49 -6.29
CA GLU A 101 1.04 10.12 -6.81
C GLU A 101 -0.17 10.00 -5.86
N GLY A 102 0.04 9.40 -4.66
CA GLY A 102 -0.94 9.34 -3.58
C GLY A 102 -2.05 8.31 -3.78
N HIS A 103 -1.76 7.25 -4.52
CA HIS A 103 -2.59 6.05 -4.63
C HIS A 103 -2.23 5.05 -3.52
N THR A 104 -3.12 4.10 -3.25
CA THR A 104 -2.82 3.00 -2.32
C THR A 104 -2.10 1.89 -3.07
N LEU A 105 -0.91 1.51 -2.59
CA LEU A 105 -0.19 0.32 -3.02
C LEU A 105 -0.56 -0.82 -2.07
N ALA A 106 -1.21 -1.85 -2.59
CA ALA A 106 -1.67 -3.02 -1.83
C ALA A 106 -1.05 -4.30 -2.37
N MET A 107 -0.95 -5.31 -1.53
CA MET A 107 -0.37 -6.60 -1.91
C MET A 107 -1.43 -7.51 -2.52
N HIS A 108 -1.16 -8.06 -3.73
CA HIS A 108 -1.98 -9.09 -4.34
C HIS A 108 -1.36 -10.48 -4.12
N SER A 109 -0.15 -10.67 -4.61
CA SER A 109 0.67 -11.88 -4.49
C SER A 109 2.07 -11.59 -4.99
N TYR A 110 3.09 -12.31 -4.52
CA TYR A 110 4.42 -12.20 -5.12
C TYR A 110 4.50 -12.95 -6.45
N SER A 111 4.15 -14.23 -6.44
CA SER A 111 4.32 -15.14 -7.58
C SER A 111 3.15 -15.16 -8.54
N HIS A 112 1.94 -14.84 -8.07
CA HIS A 112 0.68 -15.00 -8.78
C HIS A 112 0.49 -16.42 -9.36
N ASN A 113 1.08 -17.42 -8.71
CA ASN A 113 0.98 -18.83 -9.09
C ASN A 113 -0.06 -19.52 -8.19
N TYR A 114 -1.26 -19.70 -8.71
CA TYR A 114 -2.40 -20.24 -7.95
C TYR A 114 -2.14 -21.63 -7.37
N ASP A 115 -1.51 -22.53 -8.10
CA ASP A 115 -1.22 -23.89 -7.63
C ASP A 115 -0.28 -23.88 -6.43
N GLN A 116 0.67 -22.96 -6.40
CA GLN A 116 1.60 -22.79 -5.29
C GLN A 116 0.96 -22.06 -4.11
N ILE A 117 0.28 -20.96 -4.37
CA ILE A 117 -0.27 -20.10 -3.33
C ILE A 117 -1.37 -20.82 -2.55
N TYR A 118 -2.23 -21.55 -3.23
CA TYR A 118 -3.37 -22.24 -2.61
C TYR A 118 -3.07 -23.67 -2.19
N ALA A 119 -1.81 -24.15 -2.28
CA ALA A 119 -1.43 -25.46 -1.79
C ALA A 119 -1.71 -25.63 -0.28
N ASN A 120 -1.45 -24.58 0.51
CA ASN A 120 -1.78 -24.53 1.94
C ASN A 120 -1.60 -23.10 2.48
N VAL A 121 -2.08 -22.84 3.71
CA VAL A 121 -1.98 -21.52 4.37
C VAL A 121 -0.54 -21.04 4.51
N GLY A 122 0.41 -21.93 4.77
CA GLY A 122 1.83 -21.59 4.88
C GLY A 122 2.42 -21.09 3.57
N ALA A 123 2.05 -21.70 2.44
CA ALA A 123 2.47 -21.28 1.10
C ALA A 123 1.92 -19.89 0.78
N PHE A 124 0.65 -19.65 1.05
CA PHE A 124 0.02 -18.34 0.89
C PHE A 124 0.71 -17.25 1.72
N SER A 125 0.92 -17.51 3.01
CA SER A 125 1.59 -16.57 3.91
C SER A 125 3.01 -16.25 3.45
N LYS A 126 3.76 -17.27 3.04
CA LYS A 126 5.14 -17.10 2.54
C LYS A 126 5.21 -16.24 1.27
N ASP A 127 4.26 -16.42 0.35
CA ASP A 127 4.18 -15.63 -0.88
C ASP A 127 3.91 -14.14 -0.57
N LEU A 128 2.94 -13.85 0.29
CA LEU A 128 2.64 -12.49 0.72
C LEU A 128 3.80 -11.83 1.47
N MET A 129 4.45 -12.57 2.40
CA MET A 129 5.62 -12.05 3.12
C MET A 129 6.79 -11.76 2.16
N LYS A 130 6.94 -12.54 1.09
CA LYS A 130 7.94 -12.27 0.06
C LYS A 130 7.65 -10.95 -0.66
N LEU A 131 6.38 -10.70 -1.01
CA LEU A 131 5.98 -9.43 -1.62
C LEU A 131 6.19 -8.26 -0.67
N GLN A 132 5.78 -8.39 0.59
CA GLN A 132 5.97 -7.36 1.62
C GLN A 132 7.45 -6.96 1.79
N LYS A 133 8.35 -7.94 1.73
CA LYS A 133 9.79 -7.68 1.84
C LYS A 133 10.36 -7.01 0.60
N TYR A 134 9.73 -7.25 -0.54
CA TYR A 134 10.16 -6.75 -1.84
C TYR A 134 9.73 -5.29 -2.08
N LEU A 135 8.51 -4.90 -1.68
CA LEU A 135 7.96 -3.54 -1.81
C LEU A 135 8.54 -2.58 -0.76
#